data_09cae68f1b5ca21bc38673a999b7b77f
#
_entry.id   09cae68f1b5ca21bc38673a999b7b77f
#
_cell.length_a   1.000
_cell.length_b   1.000
_cell.length_c   1.000
_cell.angle_alpha   90.00
_cell.angle_beta   90.00
_cell.angle_gamma   90.00
#
_symmetry.space_group_name_H-M   'P 1'
#
loop_
_entity.id
_entity.type
_entity.pdbx_description
1 polymer ?
#
loop_
_entity_poly.entity_id
_entity_poly.type
_entity_poly.pdbx_seq_one_letter_code
_entity_poly.pdbx_strand_id
1 'polypeptide(L)'
;MVERIAPVLVFLIAVTVIAELADNAKVFDVAAREAAHLAQGKVWRLWLLVVALATGLTIVLSLDTCAVLLTPVVLAMARQLDIPPKLFAFTTVWLAGTASLLLPVSNLTNLLALHQFHRLDSNYLAVSWRPAIAAILITVAVLAVLFHRDLRRKYVVPPTPHVDDKVLFWGSAGVCVLLGPAFVSGIDVAWPAAAGALVLVGLFAVRRPAALRWSLVPAKLVVTVVALFVAVGFLTAHGLEDLLRFIAGTDQQLRLSATAALGANLVDNLPAYLAMEPVADADAHRMVALLIGVNCGCLLTLWGSLATLLWRDRCDTARVDISWWSFLWRGMILTPLVVAGSVLALNG
;
A
#
# COMPACT_ATOMS: atom_id res chain seq x y z
N MET A 1 -19.06 -14.26 10.06
CA MET A 1 -18.75 -12.87 9.62
C MET A 1 -17.98 -12.09 10.70
N VAL A 2 -18.47 -11.96 11.93
CA VAL A 2 -17.82 -11.19 13.01
C VAL A 2 -16.40 -11.70 13.31
N GLU A 3 -16.22 -13.00 13.46
CA GLU A 3 -14.90 -13.62 13.74
C GLU A 3 -13.85 -13.34 12.68
N ARG A 4 -14.27 -13.16 11.42
CA ARG A 4 -13.38 -12.82 10.30
C ARG A 4 -13.04 -11.32 10.28
N ILE A 5 -14.00 -10.46 10.62
CA ILE A 5 -13.85 -9.01 10.48
C ILE A 5 -13.16 -8.39 11.71
N ALA A 6 -13.39 -8.92 12.92
CA ALA A 6 -12.87 -8.32 14.15
C ALA A 6 -11.33 -8.20 14.19
N PRO A 7 -10.52 -9.24 13.89
CA PRO A 7 -9.06 -9.11 13.84
C PRO A 7 -8.60 -8.08 12.82
N VAL A 8 -9.26 -8.03 11.66
CA VAL A 8 -8.98 -7.08 10.59
C VAL A 8 -9.20 -5.64 11.05
N LEU A 9 -10.30 -5.37 11.75
CA LEU A 9 -10.59 -4.03 12.27
C LEU A 9 -9.61 -3.62 13.38
N VAL A 10 -9.25 -4.54 14.28
CA VAL A 10 -8.23 -4.28 15.31
C VAL A 10 -6.90 -3.93 14.66
N PHE A 11 -6.46 -4.72 13.69
CA PHE A 11 -5.24 -4.44 12.94
C PHE A 11 -5.29 -3.08 12.25
N LEU A 12 -6.37 -2.78 11.53
CA LEU A 12 -6.55 -1.54 10.78
C LEU A 12 -6.46 -0.30 11.67
N ILE A 13 -7.13 -0.33 12.82
CA ILE A 13 -7.08 0.76 13.81
C ILE A 13 -5.65 0.88 14.36
N ALA A 14 -5.06 -0.22 14.78
CA ALA A 14 -3.74 -0.22 15.40
C ALA A 14 -2.65 0.30 14.45
N VAL A 15 -2.62 -0.18 13.20
CA VAL A 15 -1.59 0.26 12.24
C VAL A 15 -1.76 1.72 11.84
N THR A 16 -3.01 2.20 11.74
CA THR A 16 -3.29 3.62 11.48
C THR A 16 -2.79 4.50 12.63
N VAL A 17 -3.05 4.11 13.88
CA VAL A 17 -2.55 4.82 15.06
C VAL A 17 -1.02 4.85 15.07
N ILE A 18 -0.36 3.73 14.81
CA ILE A 18 1.12 3.66 14.74
C ILE A 18 1.64 4.62 13.67
N ALA A 19 1.07 4.59 12.47
CA ALA A 19 1.50 5.41 11.35
C ALA A 19 1.36 6.91 11.65
N GLU A 20 0.21 7.34 12.17
CA GLU A 20 -0.04 8.74 12.56
C GLU A 20 0.88 9.22 13.70
N LEU A 21 1.15 8.37 14.70
CA LEU A 21 2.08 8.72 15.77
C LEU A 21 3.53 8.75 15.30
N ALA A 22 3.93 7.85 14.39
CA ALA A 22 5.24 7.86 13.77
C ALA A 22 5.45 9.12 12.91
N ASP A 23 4.40 9.58 12.19
CA ASP A 23 4.43 10.85 11.47
C ASP A 23 4.56 12.04 12.41
N ASN A 24 3.79 12.06 13.49
CA ASN A 24 3.90 13.08 14.55
C ASN A 24 5.29 13.12 15.21
N ALA A 25 5.99 11.97 15.29
CA ALA A 25 7.38 11.87 15.73
C ALA A 25 8.41 12.24 14.65
N LYS A 26 7.96 12.64 13.44
CA LYS A 26 8.80 13.02 12.31
C LYS A 26 9.65 11.89 11.72
N VAL A 27 9.25 10.64 11.90
CA VAL A 27 10.00 9.47 11.39
C VAL A 27 10.12 9.54 9.87
N PHE A 28 9.04 9.85 9.16
CA PHE A 28 9.03 9.90 7.70
C PHE A 28 9.78 11.13 7.15
N ASP A 29 9.63 12.30 7.79
CA ASP A 29 10.37 13.52 7.43
C ASP A 29 11.89 13.30 7.53
N VAL A 30 12.34 12.72 8.63
CA VAL A 30 13.77 12.46 8.86
C VAL A 30 14.28 11.42 7.87
N ALA A 31 13.54 10.33 7.65
CA ALA A 31 13.92 9.30 6.69
C ALA A 31 14.07 9.86 5.26
N ALA A 32 13.15 10.72 4.82
CA ALA A 32 13.22 11.34 3.50
C ALA A 32 14.40 12.33 3.37
N ARG A 33 14.68 13.13 4.41
CA ARG A 33 15.82 14.07 4.42
C ARG A 33 17.16 13.35 4.49
N GLU A 34 17.27 12.30 5.29
CA GLU A 34 18.46 11.44 5.31
C GLU A 34 18.70 10.78 3.94
N ALA A 35 17.63 10.33 3.28
CA ALA A 35 17.72 9.83 1.91
C ALA A 35 18.27 10.91 0.95
N ALA A 36 17.81 12.16 1.08
CA ALA A 36 18.33 13.27 0.27
C ALA A 36 19.80 13.56 0.56
N HIS A 37 20.23 13.44 1.80
CA HIS A 37 21.64 13.63 2.19
C HIS A 37 22.52 12.50 1.64
N LEU A 38 22.11 11.23 1.83
CA LEU A 38 22.82 10.05 1.35
C LEU A 38 22.94 9.97 -0.18
N ALA A 39 21.99 10.54 -0.91
CA ALA A 39 21.98 10.56 -2.37
C ALA A 39 23.00 11.53 -3.00
N GLN A 40 23.66 12.39 -2.20
CA GLN A 40 24.77 13.26 -2.61
C GLN A 40 24.45 14.11 -3.85
N GLY A 41 23.27 14.72 -3.90
CA GLY A 41 22.88 15.63 -4.96
C GLY A 41 22.47 14.97 -6.29
N LYS A 42 22.32 13.65 -6.36
CA LYS A 42 21.93 12.92 -7.56
C LYS A 42 20.47 12.44 -7.44
N VAL A 43 19.57 12.92 -8.32
CA VAL A 43 18.15 12.59 -8.26
C VAL A 43 17.90 11.08 -8.39
N TRP A 44 18.62 10.34 -9.24
CA TRP A 44 18.43 8.90 -9.38
C TRP A 44 18.75 8.10 -8.10
N ARG A 45 19.78 8.54 -7.32
CA ARG A 45 20.10 7.92 -6.02
C ARG A 45 19.01 8.22 -4.99
N LEU A 46 18.58 9.49 -4.93
CA LEU A 46 17.47 9.89 -4.07
C LEU A 46 16.21 9.10 -4.39
N TRP A 47 15.89 8.97 -5.67
CA TRP A 47 14.74 8.20 -6.11
C TRP A 47 14.82 6.73 -5.69
N LEU A 48 15.96 6.05 -5.84
CA LEU A 48 16.12 4.68 -5.37
C LEU A 48 15.95 4.54 -3.85
N LEU A 49 16.42 5.52 -3.07
CA LEU A 49 16.18 5.55 -1.62
C LEU A 49 14.70 5.77 -1.28
N VAL A 50 14.01 6.62 -2.05
CA VAL A 50 12.56 6.81 -1.90
C VAL A 50 11.80 5.55 -2.35
N VAL A 51 12.24 4.85 -3.40
CA VAL A 51 11.70 3.53 -3.79
C VAL A 51 11.83 2.53 -2.63
N ALA A 52 13.01 2.43 -2.04
CA ALA A 52 13.23 1.55 -0.88
C ALA A 52 12.35 1.94 0.32
N LEU A 53 12.24 3.23 0.61
CA LEU A 53 11.42 3.75 1.70
C LEU A 53 9.93 3.49 1.46
N ALA A 54 9.42 3.81 0.25
CA ALA A 54 8.02 3.59 -0.12
C ALA A 54 7.67 2.10 -0.09
N THR A 55 8.55 1.25 -0.63
CA THR A 55 8.40 -0.21 -0.61
C THR A 55 8.38 -0.72 0.83
N GLY A 56 9.35 -0.35 1.66
CA GLY A 56 9.45 -0.77 3.05
C GLY A 56 8.23 -0.33 3.88
N LEU A 57 7.81 0.93 3.75
CA LEU A 57 6.62 1.44 4.45
C LEU A 57 5.34 0.72 4.01
N THR A 58 5.18 0.48 2.71
CA THR A 58 4.02 -0.26 2.20
C THR A 58 3.97 -1.67 2.75
N ILE A 59 5.11 -2.39 2.75
CA ILE A 59 5.19 -3.77 3.22
C ILE A 59 4.89 -3.88 4.71
N VAL A 60 5.40 -2.93 5.53
CA VAL A 60 5.34 -3.02 7.00
C VAL A 60 4.11 -2.33 7.59
N LEU A 61 3.74 -1.18 7.07
CA LEU A 61 2.65 -0.37 7.65
C LEU A 61 1.36 -0.40 6.83
N SER A 62 1.37 -0.22 5.56
CA SER A 62 0.31 -0.43 4.56
C SER A 62 0.46 0.49 3.34
N LEU A 63 -0.30 0.19 2.28
CA LEU A 63 -0.40 1.05 1.10
C LEU A 63 -0.96 2.44 1.45
N ASP A 64 -1.91 2.52 2.38
CA ASP A 64 -2.53 3.79 2.80
C ASP A 64 -1.51 4.69 3.49
N THR A 65 -0.63 4.12 4.33
CA THR A 65 0.46 4.85 4.99
C THR A 65 1.40 5.47 3.95
N CYS A 66 1.80 4.71 2.94
CA CYS A 66 2.64 5.23 1.86
C CYS A 66 1.93 6.36 1.09
N ALA A 67 0.66 6.16 0.74
CA ALA A 67 -0.13 7.12 -0.01
C ALA A 67 -0.41 8.42 0.77
N VAL A 68 -0.73 8.32 2.07
CA VAL A 68 -1.20 9.45 2.87
C VAL A 68 -0.08 10.18 3.59
N LEU A 69 0.88 9.46 4.16
CA LEU A 69 1.93 10.04 5.03
C LEU A 69 3.25 10.26 4.29
N LEU A 70 3.71 9.30 3.47
CA LEU A 70 4.97 9.47 2.76
C LEU A 70 4.84 10.45 1.59
N THR A 71 3.72 10.45 0.87
CA THR A 71 3.54 11.32 -0.31
C THR A 71 3.76 12.80 0.00
N PRO A 72 3.09 13.43 0.97
CA PRO A 72 3.33 14.85 1.27
C PRO A 72 4.78 15.15 1.64
N VAL A 73 5.44 14.23 2.36
CA VAL A 73 6.83 14.37 2.79
C VAL A 73 7.77 14.41 1.58
N VAL A 74 7.65 13.43 0.66
CA VAL A 74 8.53 13.39 -0.53
C VAL A 74 8.22 14.52 -1.51
N LEU A 75 6.96 14.98 -1.59
CA LEU A 75 6.60 16.13 -2.41
C LEU A 75 7.16 17.44 -1.84
N ALA A 76 7.10 17.66 -0.53
CA ALA A 76 7.71 18.78 0.14
C ALA A 76 9.23 18.78 -0.05
N MET A 77 9.88 17.63 0.14
CA MET A 77 11.30 17.43 -0.12
C MET A 77 11.65 17.77 -1.59
N ALA A 78 10.91 17.23 -2.56
CA ALA A 78 11.17 17.49 -3.97
C ALA A 78 11.13 18.98 -4.32
N ARG A 79 10.18 19.72 -3.73
CA ARG A 79 10.10 21.20 -3.88
C ARG A 79 11.27 21.92 -3.23
N GLN A 80 11.64 21.53 -2.01
CA GLN A 80 12.79 22.16 -1.32
C GLN A 80 14.09 21.97 -2.09
N LEU A 81 14.22 20.87 -2.84
CA LEU A 81 15.38 20.52 -3.66
C LEU A 81 15.30 21.05 -5.10
N ASP A 82 14.22 21.75 -5.46
CA ASP A 82 13.93 22.22 -6.83
C ASP A 82 14.00 21.11 -7.89
N ILE A 83 13.44 19.94 -7.57
CA ILE A 83 13.37 18.79 -8.47
C ILE A 83 11.90 18.44 -8.80
N PRO A 84 11.64 17.78 -9.96
CA PRO A 84 10.28 17.49 -10.40
C PRO A 84 9.50 16.60 -9.42
N PRO A 85 8.41 17.05 -8.82
CA PRO A 85 7.68 16.29 -7.81
C PRO A 85 6.88 15.10 -8.39
N LYS A 86 6.54 15.14 -9.70
CA LYS A 86 5.70 14.11 -10.33
C LYS A 86 6.35 12.73 -10.29
N LEU A 87 7.67 12.61 -10.47
CA LEU A 87 8.40 11.36 -10.32
C LEU A 87 8.13 10.72 -8.95
N PHE A 88 8.25 11.51 -7.88
CA PHE A 88 8.08 11.04 -6.51
C PHE A 88 6.61 10.75 -6.19
N ALA A 89 5.68 11.55 -6.72
CA ALA A 89 4.25 11.29 -6.59
C ALA A 89 3.85 9.94 -7.19
N PHE A 90 4.25 9.65 -8.44
CA PHE A 90 3.98 8.36 -9.06
C PHE A 90 4.70 7.20 -8.37
N THR A 91 5.91 7.43 -7.85
CA THR A 91 6.67 6.41 -7.10
C THR A 91 5.91 5.95 -5.87
N THR A 92 5.35 6.87 -5.07
CA THR A 92 4.64 6.51 -3.84
C THR A 92 3.35 5.74 -4.13
N VAL A 93 2.49 6.21 -5.04
CA VAL A 93 1.20 5.54 -5.30
C VAL A 93 1.35 4.20 -6.00
N TRP A 94 2.28 4.09 -6.96
CA TRP A 94 2.45 2.85 -7.70
C TRP A 94 3.13 1.77 -6.86
N LEU A 95 4.12 2.13 -6.04
CA LEU A 95 4.70 1.19 -5.08
C LEU A 95 3.74 0.87 -3.93
N ALA A 96 2.89 1.81 -3.51
CA ALA A 96 1.82 1.49 -2.57
C ALA A 96 0.94 0.36 -3.11
N GLY A 97 0.50 0.42 -4.37
CA GLY A 97 -0.27 -0.66 -4.99
C GLY A 97 0.52 -1.96 -5.18
N THR A 98 1.70 -1.87 -5.80
CA THR A 98 2.44 -3.08 -6.25
C THR A 98 3.26 -3.76 -5.15
N ALA A 99 3.86 -3.01 -4.22
CA ALA A 99 4.59 -3.59 -3.09
C ALA A 99 3.66 -4.16 -2.02
N SER A 100 2.40 -3.73 -1.99
CA SER A 100 1.42 -4.24 -1.03
C SER A 100 1.13 -5.73 -1.18
N LEU A 101 1.44 -6.34 -2.33
CA LEU A 101 1.21 -7.75 -2.57
C LEU A 101 2.11 -8.67 -1.70
N LEU A 102 3.22 -8.18 -1.13
CA LEU A 102 4.21 -9.04 -0.48
C LEU A 102 3.74 -9.63 0.85
N LEU A 103 3.17 -8.81 1.74
CA LEU A 103 2.70 -9.25 3.05
C LEU A 103 1.18 -9.07 3.21
N PRO A 104 0.54 -9.93 4.02
CA PRO A 104 -0.90 -9.79 4.30
C PRO A 104 -1.27 -8.43 4.88
N VAL A 105 -0.42 -7.89 5.75
CA VAL A 105 -0.63 -6.62 6.47
C VAL A 105 -0.57 -5.38 5.57
N SER A 106 0.02 -5.51 4.39
CA SER A 106 0.29 -4.39 3.51
C SER A 106 -0.97 -3.83 2.83
N ASN A 107 -2.03 -4.63 2.75
CA ASN A 107 -3.31 -4.25 2.14
C ASN A 107 -4.46 -5.01 2.80
N LEU A 108 -5.60 -4.32 2.97
CA LEU A 108 -6.80 -4.92 3.55
C LEU A 108 -7.31 -6.12 2.74
N THR A 109 -7.21 -6.10 1.41
CA THR A 109 -7.58 -7.23 0.54
C THR A 109 -6.74 -8.47 0.83
N ASN A 110 -5.43 -8.31 1.04
CA ASN A 110 -4.54 -9.42 1.41
C ASN A 110 -4.87 -9.97 2.79
N LEU A 111 -5.17 -9.08 3.75
CA LEU A 111 -5.51 -9.48 5.11
C LEU A 111 -6.80 -10.30 5.14
N LEU A 112 -7.78 -9.93 4.31
CA LEU A 112 -8.99 -10.71 4.13
C LEU A 112 -8.71 -12.07 3.47
N ALA A 113 -7.83 -12.08 2.45
CA ALA A 113 -7.41 -13.30 1.78
C ALA A 113 -6.70 -14.28 2.73
N LEU A 114 -6.02 -13.80 3.77
CA LEU A 114 -5.30 -14.64 4.73
C LEU A 114 -6.21 -15.73 5.35
N HIS A 115 -7.49 -15.41 5.56
CA HIS A 115 -8.48 -16.39 6.02
C HIS A 115 -8.64 -17.58 5.05
N GLN A 116 -8.61 -17.34 3.75
CA GLN A 116 -8.68 -18.39 2.73
C GLN A 116 -7.38 -19.22 2.69
N PHE A 117 -6.22 -18.57 2.85
CA PHE A 117 -4.93 -19.28 2.96
C PHE A 117 -4.89 -20.23 4.14
N HIS A 118 -5.43 -19.83 5.31
CA HIS A 118 -5.55 -20.71 6.48
C HIS A 118 -6.48 -21.91 6.18
N ARG A 119 -7.59 -21.69 5.48
CA ARG A 119 -8.49 -22.77 5.08
C ARG A 119 -7.87 -23.77 4.10
N LEU A 120 -6.97 -23.28 3.24
CA LEU A 120 -6.26 -24.07 2.23
C LEU A 120 -4.96 -24.70 2.76
N ASP A 121 -4.67 -24.57 4.06
CA ASP A 121 -3.40 -24.97 4.68
C ASP A 121 -2.16 -24.50 3.88
N SER A 122 -2.22 -23.28 3.38
CA SER A 122 -1.21 -22.67 2.52
C SER A 122 -0.60 -21.42 3.15
N ASN A 123 0.69 -21.20 2.90
CA ASN A 123 1.39 -20.01 3.38
C ASN A 123 1.31 -18.90 2.34
N TYR A 124 0.71 -17.77 2.73
CA TYR A 124 0.56 -16.59 1.88
C TYR A 124 1.89 -16.15 1.26
N LEU A 125 2.92 -15.94 2.08
CA LEU A 125 4.22 -15.44 1.62
C LEU A 125 4.89 -16.41 0.66
N ALA A 126 4.75 -17.73 0.89
CA ALA A 126 5.34 -18.75 0.00
C ALA A 126 4.82 -18.66 -1.43
N VAL A 127 3.58 -18.22 -1.62
CA VAL A 127 2.96 -18.09 -2.96
C VAL A 127 3.11 -16.67 -3.52
N SER A 128 3.05 -15.63 -2.66
CA SER A 128 3.01 -14.23 -3.10
C SER A 128 4.37 -13.57 -3.35
N TRP A 129 5.47 -14.07 -2.79
CA TRP A 129 6.76 -13.36 -2.82
C TRP A 129 7.33 -13.13 -4.24
N ARG A 130 7.23 -14.14 -5.13
CA ARG A 130 7.72 -14.02 -6.51
C ARG A 130 6.91 -13.00 -7.31
N PRO A 131 5.56 -13.11 -7.35
CA PRO A 131 4.72 -12.08 -7.98
C PRO A 131 4.95 -10.69 -7.41
N ALA A 132 5.10 -10.55 -6.09
CA ALA A 132 5.33 -9.26 -5.45
C ALA A 132 6.67 -8.63 -5.87
N ILE A 133 7.76 -9.41 -5.88
CA ILE A 133 9.05 -8.92 -6.37
C ILE A 133 8.96 -8.53 -7.85
N ALA A 134 8.32 -9.35 -8.68
CA ALA A 134 8.11 -9.03 -10.09
C ALA A 134 7.33 -7.71 -10.25
N ALA A 135 6.24 -7.53 -9.49
CA ALA A 135 5.45 -6.29 -9.49
C ALA A 135 6.29 -5.06 -9.12
N ILE A 136 7.09 -5.14 -8.06
CA ILE A 136 7.97 -4.06 -7.62
C ILE A 136 9.01 -3.74 -8.71
N LEU A 137 9.71 -4.75 -9.22
CA LEU A 137 10.77 -4.55 -10.23
C LEU A 137 10.23 -3.95 -11.53
N ILE A 138 9.08 -4.45 -12.02
CA ILE A 138 8.43 -3.90 -13.21
C ILE A 138 8.01 -2.44 -12.97
N THR A 139 7.44 -2.15 -11.80
CA THR A 139 7.04 -0.78 -11.43
C THR A 139 8.24 0.16 -11.42
N VAL A 140 9.34 -0.24 -10.79
CA VAL A 140 10.58 0.54 -10.75
C VAL A 140 11.14 0.74 -12.16
N ALA A 141 11.17 -0.30 -13.00
CA ALA A 141 11.64 -0.21 -14.38
C ALA A 141 10.78 0.75 -15.22
N VAL A 142 9.45 0.65 -15.13
CA VAL A 142 8.52 1.55 -15.85
C VAL A 142 8.69 2.99 -15.38
N LEU A 143 8.80 3.25 -14.07
CA LEU A 143 9.08 4.58 -13.54
C LEU A 143 10.42 5.13 -14.06
N ALA A 144 11.47 4.31 -14.05
CA ALA A 144 12.78 4.70 -14.54
C ALA A 144 12.74 5.10 -16.03
N VAL A 145 11.99 4.37 -16.86
CA VAL A 145 11.81 4.69 -18.29
C VAL A 145 10.99 5.96 -18.48
N LEU A 146 9.83 6.07 -17.81
CA LEU A 146 8.92 7.21 -17.99
C LEU A 146 9.53 8.53 -17.51
N PHE A 147 10.34 8.48 -16.46
CA PHE A 147 10.95 9.67 -15.84
C PHE A 147 12.49 9.72 -16.02
N HIS A 148 13.03 9.05 -17.02
CA HIS A 148 14.49 8.98 -17.27
C HIS A 148 15.17 10.36 -17.34
N ARG A 149 14.48 11.40 -17.86
CA ARG A 149 15.01 12.77 -17.94
C ARG A 149 15.13 13.41 -16.57
N ASP A 150 14.14 13.17 -15.70
CA ASP A 150 14.13 13.73 -14.34
C ASP A 150 15.18 13.04 -13.46
N LEU A 151 15.42 11.75 -13.66
CA LEU A 151 16.45 10.99 -12.94
C LEU A 151 17.89 11.47 -13.22
N ARG A 152 18.13 12.12 -14.36
CA ARG A 152 19.46 12.67 -14.72
C ARG A 152 19.76 14.01 -14.07
N ARG A 153 18.78 14.64 -13.42
CA ARG A 153 18.96 15.93 -12.74
C ARG A 153 19.84 15.80 -11.51
N LYS A 154 20.33 16.96 -11.04
CA LYS A 154 21.08 17.10 -9.80
C LYS A 154 20.38 18.14 -8.93
N TYR A 155 20.65 18.11 -7.63
CA TYR A 155 20.15 19.07 -6.65
C TYR A 155 21.25 19.43 -5.65
N VAL A 156 21.04 20.51 -4.89
CA VAL A 156 21.93 20.90 -3.78
C VAL A 156 21.54 20.12 -2.54
N VAL A 157 22.52 19.52 -1.88
CA VAL A 157 22.30 18.71 -0.68
C VAL A 157 21.76 19.58 0.46
N PRO A 158 20.63 19.23 1.09
CA PRO A 158 20.06 20.01 2.19
C PRO A 158 20.88 19.87 3.47
N PRO A 159 20.70 20.79 4.45
CA PRO A 159 21.32 20.63 5.77
C PRO A 159 20.78 19.41 6.49
N THR A 160 21.57 18.90 7.46
CA THR A 160 21.21 17.72 8.26
C THR A 160 19.88 17.94 9.00
N PRO A 161 18.98 16.93 9.04
CA PRO A 161 17.70 17.06 9.72
C PRO A 161 17.87 17.22 11.23
N HIS A 162 17.00 18.02 11.85
CA HIS A 162 16.93 18.19 13.29
C HIS A 162 15.73 17.41 13.86
N VAL A 163 15.95 16.69 14.95
CA VAL A 163 14.93 15.92 15.66
C VAL A 163 14.71 16.56 17.03
N ASP A 164 13.53 17.12 17.27
CA ASP A 164 13.17 17.81 18.51
C ASP A 164 13.10 16.86 19.71
N ASP A 165 12.41 15.73 19.57
CA ASP A 165 12.25 14.71 20.61
C ASP A 165 12.82 13.35 20.14
N LYS A 166 14.05 13.10 20.54
CA LYS A 166 14.77 11.86 20.18
C LYS A 166 14.08 10.60 20.75
N VAL A 167 13.40 10.67 21.88
CA VAL A 167 12.75 9.51 22.50
C VAL A 167 11.52 9.13 21.72
N LEU A 168 10.67 10.10 21.37
CA LEU A 168 9.51 9.86 20.50
C LEU A 168 9.94 9.35 19.12
N PHE A 169 10.99 9.95 18.55
CA PHE A 169 11.52 9.54 17.25
C PHE A 169 12.01 8.08 17.26
N TRP A 170 12.96 7.74 18.14
CA TRP A 170 13.53 6.39 18.17
C TRP A 170 12.54 5.34 18.66
N GLY A 171 11.63 5.70 19.59
CA GLY A 171 10.55 4.82 20.02
C GLY A 171 9.61 4.48 18.87
N SER A 172 9.18 5.49 18.11
CA SER A 172 8.30 5.29 16.95
C SER A 172 9.00 4.55 15.80
N ALA A 173 10.23 4.93 15.48
CA ALA A 173 11.02 4.25 14.47
C ALA A 173 11.29 2.78 14.86
N GLY A 174 11.59 2.53 16.13
CA GLY A 174 11.81 1.17 16.66
C GLY A 174 10.57 0.29 16.52
N VAL A 175 9.38 0.81 16.88
CA VAL A 175 8.11 0.08 16.69
C VAL A 175 7.89 -0.22 15.22
N CYS A 176 8.02 0.75 14.31
CA CYS A 176 7.85 0.53 12.87
C CYS A 176 8.80 -0.54 12.33
N VAL A 177 10.05 -0.55 12.73
CA VAL A 177 11.05 -1.55 12.28
C VAL A 177 10.74 -2.94 12.85
N LEU A 178 10.34 -3.04 14.12
CA LEU A 178 10.07 -4.33 14.78
C LEU A 178 8.78 -4.98 14.29
N LEU A 179 7.81 -4.20 13.78
CA LEU A 179 6.59 -4.75 13.20
C LEU A 179 6.87 -5.63 11.98
N GLY A 180 7.88 -5.31 11.14
CA GLY A 180 8.22 -6.12 9.97
C GLY A 180 8.50 -7.59 10.32
N PRO A 181 9.52 -7.90 11.14
CA PRO A 181 9.77 -9.26 11.62
C PRO A 181 8.56 -9.87 12.35
N ALA A 182 7.84 -9.08 13.15
CA ALA A 182 6.69 -9.56 13.91
C ALA A 182 5.56 -10.07 12.99
N PHE A 183 5.30 -9.40 11.86
CA PHE A 183 4.28 -9.80 10.90
C PHE A 183 4.64 -11.06 10.10
N VAL A 184 5.93 -11.41 10.02
CA VAL A 184 6.41 -12.62 9.34
C VAL A 184 6.56 -13.79 10.32
N SER A 185 6.47 -13.56 11.63
CA SER A 185 6.71 -14.57 12.67
C SER A 185 5.65 -15.68 12.77
N GLY A 186 4.51 -15.54 12.07
CA GLY A 186 3.37 -16.47 12.14
C GLY A 186 2.38 -16.17 13.28
N ILE A 187 2.62 -15.14 14.09
CA ILE A 187 1.65 -14.63 15.07
C ILE A 187 0.55 -13.86 14.32
N ASP A 188 -0.70 -13.98 14.78
CA ASP A 188 -1.79 -13.17 14.22
C ASP A 188 -1.42 -11.69 14.26
N VAL A 189 -1.47 -11.05 13.10
CA VAL A 189 -0.99 -9.68 12.86
C VAL A 189 -1.66 -8.62 13.72
N ALA A 190 -2.87 -8.88 14.19
CA ALA A 190 -3.59 -7.97 15.08
C ALA A 190 -2.87 -7.76 16.41
N TRP A 191 -2.23 -8.81 16.96
CA TRP A 191 -1.55 -8.74 18.26
C TRP A 191 -0.31 -7.86 18.25
N PRO A 192 0.70 -8.06 17.36
CA PRO A 192 1.85 -7.17 17.31
C PRO A 192 1.48 -5.74 16.93
N ALA A 193 0.49 -5.54 16.06
CA ALA A 193 -0.01 -4.21 15.74
C ALA A 193 -0.63 -3.53 16.97
N ALA A 194 -1.51 -4.22 17.70
CA ALA A 194 -2.13 -3.69 18.91
C ALA A 194 -1.08 -3.38 20.00
N ALA A 195 -0.11 -4.27 20.20
CA ALA A 195 0.98 -4.05 21.15
C ALA A 195 1.83 -2.82 20.76
N GLY A 196 2.20 -2.69 19.49
CA GLY A 196 2.94 -1.52 18.98
C GLY A 196 2.16 -0.21 19.15
N ALA A 197 0.85 -0.22 18.85
CA ALA A 197 -0.02 0.93 19.06
C ALA A 197 -0.09 1.33 20.53
N LEU A 198 -0.26 0.37 21.45
CA LEU A 198 -0.31 0.63 22.90
C LEU A 198 1.01 1.20 23.41
N VAL A 199 2.15 0.68 22.96
CA VAL A 199 3.47 1.23 23.31
C VAL A 199 3.59 2.68 22.89
N LEU A 200 3.21 3.02 21.62
CA LEU A 200 3.29 4.39 21.15
C LEU A 200 2.30 5.31 21.85
N VAL A 201 1.06 4.88 22.04
CA VAL A 201 0.05 5.66 22.80
C VAL A 201 0.57 5.94 24.22
N GLY A 202 1.13 4.96 24.91
CA GLY A 202 1.74 5.14 26.23
C GLY A 202 2.91 6.14 26.21
N LEU A 203 3.80 6.03 25.23
CA LEU A 203 4.93 6.93 25.06
C LEU A 203 4.48 8.37 24.78
N PHE A 204 3.50 8.55 23.89
CA PHE A 204 2.94 9.86 23.58
C PHE A 204 2.10 10.45 24.71
N ALA A 205 1.40 9.63 25.50
CA ALA A 205 0.64 10.09 26.67
C ALA A 205 1.54 10.77 27.70
N VAL A 206 2.77 10.28 27.87
CA VAL A 206 3.74 10.85 28.81
C VAL A 206 4.43 12.09 28.22
N ARG A 207 4.80 12.06 26.92
CA ARG A 207 5.70 13.09 26.34
C ARG A 207 4.97 14.14 25.52
N ARG A 208 3.87 13.79 24.86
CA ARG A 208 3.15 14.69 23.94
C ARG A 208 1.64 14.37 23.91
N PRO A 209 0.93 14.50 25.03
CA PRO A 209 -0.48 14.10 25.16
C PRO A 209 -1.39 14.82 24.14
N ALA A 210 -1.04 16.02 23.70
CA ALA A 210 -1.79 16.78 22.68
C ALA A 210 -1.83 16.10 21.30
N ALA A 211 -0.95 15.13 21.03
CA ALA A 211 -1.00 14.34 19.81
C ALA A 211 -2.07 13.25 19.84
N LEU A 212 -2.51 12.82 21.02
CA LEU A 212 -3.54 11.79 21.22
C LEU A 212 -4.93 12.40 21.02
N ARG A 213 -5.44 12.31 19.80
CA ARG A 213 -6.75 12.85 19.41
C ARG A 213 -7.66 11.71 18.94
N TRP A 214 -8.96 11.86 19.09
CA TRP A 214 -9.93 10.90 18.55
C TRP A 214 -9.83 10.72 17.04
N SER A 215 -9.29 11.69 16.30
CA SER A 215 -9.04 11.59 14.86
C SER A 215 -8.00 10.52 14.47
N LEU A 216 -7.21 10.01 15.42
CA LEU A 216 -6.31 8.87 15.21
C LEU A 216 -7.07 7.57 14.86
N VAL A 217 -8.32 7.45 15.33
CA VAL A 217 -9.14 6.28 15.02
C VAL A 217 -9.84 6.48 13.68
N PRO A 218 -9.59 5.61 12.67
CA PRO A 218 -10.14 5.76 11.33
C PRO A 218 -11.61 5.33 11.24
N ALA A 219 -12.50 6.01 11.98
CA ALA A 219 -13.90 5.62 12.11
C ALA A 219 -14.62 5.54 10.75
N LYS A 220 -14.36 6.49 9.85
CA LYS A 220 -14.95 6.45 8.50
C LYS A 220 -14.53 5.20 7.73
N LEU A 221 -13.26 4.81 7.79
CA LEU A 221 -12.74 3.63 7.12
C LEU A 221 -13.37 2.36 7.70
N VAL A 222 -13.47 2.26 9.05
CA VAL A 222 -14.14 1.14 9.72
C VAL A 222 -15.60 0.99 9.27
N VAL A 223 -16.37 2.10 9.26
CA VAL A 223 -17.77 2.08 8.81
C VAL A 223 -17.87 1.71 7.33
N THR A 224 -17.00 2.24 6.49
CA THR A 224 -16.97 1.93 5.05
C THR A 224 -16.70 0.44 4.82
N VAL A 225 -15.71 -0.14 5.50
CA VAL A 225 -15.38 -1.57 5.38
C VAL A 225 -16.57 -2.44 5.79
N VAL A 226 -17.21 -2.16 6.93
CA VAL A 226 -18.39 -2.92 7.39
C VAL A 226 -19.56 -2.80 6.41
N ALA A 227 -19.88 -1.57 5.95
CA ALA A 227 -20.97 -1.35 5.00
C ALA A 227 -20.73 -2.09 3.67
N LEU A 228 -19.48 -2.10 3.21
CA LEU A 228 -19.08 -2.78 1.99
C LEU A 228 -19.23 -4.29 2.09
N PHE A 229 -18.86 -4.91 3.22
CA PHE A 229 -19.08 -6.34 3.45
C PHE A 229 -20.56 -6.72 3.36
N VAL A 230 -21.43 -5.88 3.92
CA VAL A 230 -22.88 -6.10 3.86
C VAL A 230 -23.39 -5.98 2.42
N ALA A 231 -23.00 -4.91 1.71
CA ALA A 231 -23.46 -4.65 0.34
C ALA A 231 -23.00 -5.75 -0.65
N VAL A 232 -21.71 -6.11 -0.61
CA VAL A 232 -21.18 -7.16 -1.50
C VAL A 232 -21.78 -8.52 -1.15
N GLY A 233 -21.92 -8.85 0.14
CA GLY A 233 -22.57 -10.10 0.58
C GLY A 233 -24.01 -10.20 0.05
N PHE A 234 -24.75 -9.10 0.02
CA PHE A 234 -26.09 -9.06 -0.57
C PHE A 234 -26.05 -9.34 -2.09
N LEU A 235 -25.19 -8.65 -2.83
CA LEU A 235 -25.07 -8.80 -4.29
C LEU A 235 -24.63 -10.23 -4.68
N THR A 236 -23.69 -10.79 -3.94
CA THR A 236 -23.19 -12.17 -4.16
C THR A 236 -24.32 -13.20 -3.99
N ALA A 237 -25.18 -13.01 -2.97
CA ALA A 237 -26.35 -13.86 -2.78
C ALA A 237 -27.40 -13.72 -3.91
N HIS A 238 -27.34 -12.71 -4.78
CA HIS A 238 -28.27 -12.45 -5.87
C HIS A 238 -27.65 -12.68 -7.27
N GLY A 239 -26.69 -13.58 -7.40
CA GLY A 239 -26.17 -14.07 -8.68
C GLY A 239 -24.95 -13.34 -9.24
N LEU A 240 -24.38 -12.38 -8.49
CA LEU A 240 -23.13 -11.72 -8.91
C LEU A 240 -21.99 -12.74 -9.07
N GLU A 241 -21.94 -13.76 -8.22
CA GLU A 241 -20.90 -14.79 -8.25
C GLU A 241 -20.91 -15.57 -9.58
N ASP A 242 -22.08 -16.02 -10.06
CA ASP A 242 -22.19 -16.80 -11.30
C ASP A 242 -21.72 -15.97 -12.51
N LEU A 243 -22.09 -14.68 -12.57
CA LEU A 243 -21.62 -13.77 -13.61
C LEU A 243 -20.09 -13.61 -13.57
N LEU A 244 -19.51 -13.42 -12.40
CA LEU A 244 -18.08 -13.26 -12.25
C LEU A 244 -17.31 -14.55 -12.54
N ARG A 245 -17.83 -15.72 -12.18
CA ARG A 245 -17.27 -17.03 -12.57
C ARG A 245 -17.26 -17.19 -14.08
N PHE A 246 -18.33 -16.82 -14.76
CA PHE A 246 -18.40 -16.87 -16.22
C PHE A 246 -17.35 -15.95 -16.88
N ILE A 247 -17.22 -14.72 -16.42
CA ILE A 247 -16.26 -13.74 -16.97
C ILE A 247 -14.82 -14.12 -16.65
N ALA A 248 -14.51 -14.48 -15.40
CA ALA A 248 -13.16 -14.79 -14.95
C ALA A 248 -12.63 -16.14 -15.45
N GLY A 249 -13.53 -17.08 -15.75
CA GLY A 249 -13.19 -18.46 -16.13
C GLY A 249 -12.64 -19.29 -14.97
N THR A 250 -12.53 -20.60 -15.18
CA THR A 250 -12.10 -21.53 -14.13
C THR A 250 -10.60 -21.81 -14.13
N ASP A 251 -9.90 -21.70 -15.27
CA ASP A 251 -8.57 -22.29 -15.43
C ASP A 251 -7.44 -21.29 -15.72
N GLN A 252 -7.75 -20.03 -16.07
CA GLN A 252 -6.75 -19.04 -16.48
C GLN A 252 -6.52 -17.96 -15.42
N GLN A 253 -5.39 -18.02 -14.72
CA GLN A 253 -5.00 -17.03 -13.71
C GLN A 253 -4.87 -15.61 -14.29
N LEU A 254 -4.34 -15.48 -15.52
CA LEU A 254 -4.22 -14.17 -16.18
C LEU A 254 -5.59 -13.56 -16.47
N ARG A 255 -6.57 -14.37 -16.91
CA ARG A 255 -7.93 -13.92 -17.14
C ARG A 255 -8.60 -13.48 -15.83
N LEU A 256 -8.41 -14.24 -14.75
CA LEU A 256 -8.89 -13.88 -13.42
C LEU A 256 -8.28 -12.54 -12.96
N SER A 257 -6.94 -12.39 -13.06
CA SER A 257 -6.25 -11.15 -12.68
C SER A 257 -6.69 -9.95 -13.55
N ALA A 258 -6.87 -10.14 -14.85
CA ALA A 258 -7.34 -9.08 -15.75
C ALA A 258 -8.79 -8.66 -15.42
N THR A 259 -9.68 -9.63 -15.16
CA THR A 259 -11.05 -9.35 -14.74
C THR A 259 -11.09 -8.61 -13.40
N ALA A 260 -10.26 -9.03 -12.45
CA ALA A 260 -10.12 -8.38 -11.15
C ALA A 260 -9.57 -6.95 -11.27
N ALA A 261 -8.58 -6.74 -12.15
CA ALA A 261 -8.05 -5.41 -12.45
C ALA A 261 -9.11 -4.48 -13.04
N LEU A 262 -9.90 -4.96 -13.99
CA LEU A 262 -11.03 -4.20 -14.54
C LEU A 262 -12.07 -3.89 -13.47
N GLY A 263 -12.44 -4.88 -12.66
CA GLY A 263 -13.37 -4.70 -11.54
C GLY A 263 -12.88 -3.64 -10.57
N ALA A 264 -11.62 -3.69 -10.15
CA ALA A 264 -11.03 -2.71 -9.25
C ALA A 264 -11.08 -1.28 -9.82
N ASN A 265 -10.81 -1.11 -11.11
CA ASN A 265 -10.89 0.20 -11.76
C ASN A 265 -12.31 0.69 -12.03
N LEU A 266 -13.32 -0.17 -11.95
CA LEU A 266 -14.74 0.19 -12.06
C LEU A 266 -15.34 0.63 -10.71
N VAL A 267 -15.02 -0.13 -9.63
CA VAL A 267 -15.75 0.03 -8.36
C VAL A 267 -14.86 0.20 -7.13
N ASP A 268 -13.54 0.23 -7.24
CA ASP A 268 -12.52 0.17 -6.17
C ASP A 268 -12.04 -1.26 -5.89
N ASN A 269 -10.80 -1.39 -5.39
CA ASN A 269 -10.13 -2.69 -5.21
C ASN A 269 -10.79 -3.57 -4.14
N LEU A 270 -11.29 -2.99 -3.05
CA LEU A 270 -11.88 -3.76 -1.96
C LEU A 270 -13.23 -4.37 -2.33
N PRO A 271 -14.21 -3.63 -2.92
CA PRO A 271 -15.43 -4.24 -3.46
C PRO A 271 -15.16 -5.30 -4.52
N ALA A 272 -14.21 -5.04 -5.44
CA ALA A 272 -13.85 -5.99 -6.48
C ALA A 272 -13.28 -7.28 -5.89
N TYR A 273 -12.41 -7.19 -4.87
CA TYR A 273 -11.90 -8.34 -4.14
C TYR A 273 -13.04 -9.15 -3.50
N LEU A 274 -13.90 -8.50 -2.71
CA LEU A 274 -15.00 -9.18 -2.00
C LEU A 274 -15.98 -9.89 -2.94
N ALA A 275 -16.28 -9.26 -4.08
CA ALA A 275 -17.16 -9.86 -5.09
C ALA A 275 -16.51 -11.07 -5.79
N MET A 276 -15.19 -11.05 -6.00
CA MET A 276 -14.48 -12.09 -6.75
C MET A 276 -13.80 -13.16 -5.86
N GLU A 277 -13.75 -12.96 -4.54
CA GLU A 277 -13.17 -13.91 -3.61
C GLU A 277 -13.76 -15.34 -3.78
N PRO A 278 -15.11 -15.53 -3.89
CA PRO A 278 -15.69 -16.86 -4.08
C PRO A 278 -15.29 -17.53 -5.41
N VAL A 279 -14.88 -16.72 -6.41
CA VAL A 279 -14.40 -17.23 -7.71
C VAL A 279 -12.98 -17.79 -7.62
N ALA A 280 -12.19 -17.32 -6.65
CA ALA A 280 -10.78 -17.66 -6.48
C ALA A 280 -10.49 -18.59 -5.29
N ASP A 281 -11.50 -18.99 -4.49
CA ASP A 281 -11.34 -19.67 -3.21
C ASP A 281 -10.90 -21.14 -3.28
N ALA A 282 -10.83 -21.72 -4.50
CA ALA A 282 -10.49 -23.12 -4.71
C ALA A 282 -8.99 -23.43 -4.59
N ASP A 283 -8.12 -22.44 -4.78
CA ASP A 283 -6.66 -22.62 -4.86
C ASP A 283 -5.90 -21.37 -4.46
N ALA A 284 -4.78 -21.53 -3.73
CA ALA A 284 -3.93 -20.46 -3.25
C ALA A 284 -3.32 -19.61 -4.40
N HIS A 285 -2.95 -20.22 -5.53
CA HIS A 285 -2.42 -19.50 -6.69
C HIS A 285 -3.51 -18.65 -7.36
N ARG A 286 -4.75 -19.15 -7.44
CA ARG A 286 -5.89 -18.37 -7.93
C ARG A 286 -6.18 -17.18 -6.99
N MET A 287 -6.07 -17.39 -5.68
CA MET A 287 -6.22 -16.29 -4.71
C MET A 287 -5.15 -15.22 -4.91
N VAL A 288 -3.88 -15.59 -5.11
CA VAL A 288 -2.82 -14.62 -5.43
C VAL A 288 -3.06 -13.97 -6.80
N ALA A 289 -3.56 -14.71 -7.81
CA ALA A 289 -3.92 -14.13 -9.10
C ALA A 289 -5.03 -13.06 -8.97
N LEU A 290 -6.04 -13.30 -8.13
CA LEU A 290 -7.05 -12.30 -7.77
C LEU A 290 -6.40 -11.06 -7.13
N LEU A 291 -5.52 -11.27 -6.13
CA LEU A 291 -4.83 -10.19 -5.45
C LEU A 291 -3.91 -9.37 -6.37
N ILE A 292 -3.23 -10.01 -7.33
CA ILE A 292 -2.50 -9.31 -8.39
C ILE A 292 -3.42 -8.35 -9.13
N GLY A 293 -4.59 -8.83 -9.55
CA GLY A 293 -5.57 -8.02 -10.27
C GLY A 293 -6.07 -6.83 -9.47
N VAL A 294 -6.54 -7.04 -8.24
CA VAL A 294 -7.14 -5.97 -7.43
C VAL A 294 -6.13 -5.00 -6.83
N ASN A 295 -4.89 -5.42 -6.55
CA ASN A 295 -3.88 -4.58 -5.91
C ASN A 295 -2.93 -3.92 -6.93
N CYS A 296 -2.39 -4.70 -7.87
CA CYS A 296 -1.47 -4.19 -8.89
C CYS A 296 -2.22 -3.68 -10.12
N GLY A 297 -3.42 -4.18 -10.37
CA GLY A 297 -4.25 -3.82 -11.51
C GLY A 297 -5.09 -2.56 -11.33
N CYS A 298 -5.31 -2.07 -10.11
CA CYS A 298 -6.15 -0.91 -9.81
C CYS A 298 -5.52 0.46 -10.17
N LEU A 299 -4.41 0.48 -10.89
CA LEU A 299 -3.59 1.67 -11.13
C LEU A 299 -3.92 2.39 -12.46
N LEU A 300 -5.07 2.09 -13.08
CA LEU A 300 -5.55 2.78 -14.29
C LEU A 300 -6.34 4.03 -13.96
N THR A 301 -7.18 3.98 -12.93
CA THR A 301 -8.07 5.07 -12.54
C THR A 301 -7.70 5.66 -11.19
N LEU A 302 -8.07 6.93 -10.98
CA LEU A 302 -7.81 7.60 -9.70
C LEU A 302 -8.68 7.09 -8.55
N TRP A 303 -9.72 6.31 -8.86
CA TRP A 303 -10.64 5.69 -7.89
C TRP A 303 -10.51 4.16 -7.81
N GLY A 304 -9.53 3.57 -8.48
CA GLY A 304 -9.28 2.13 -8.46
C GLY A 304 -8.86 1.59 -7.09
N SER A 305 -8.45 2.47 -6.16
CA SER A 305 -8.29 2.16 -4.74
C SER A 305 -8.47 3.40 -3.89
N LEU A 306 -8.92 3.22 -2.64
CA LEU A 306 -9.01 4.29 -1.66
C LEU A 306 -7.66 5.00 -1.46
N ALA A 307 -6.56 4.24 -1.42
CA ALA A 307 -5.21 4.80 -1.32
C ALA A 307 -4.90 5.77 -2.46
N THR A 308 -5.32 5.47 -3.69
CA THR A 308 -5.11 6.36 -4.85
C THR A 308 -5.92 7.65 -4.72
N LEU A 309 -7.15 7.59 -4.21
CA LEU A 309 -7.97 8.78 -3.93
C LEU A 309 -7.32 9.67 -2.85
N LEU A 310 -6.86 9.07 -1.76
CA LEU A 310 -6.18 9.78 -0.68
C LEU A 310 -4.84 10.37 -1.16
N TRP A 311 -4.07 9.62 -1.95
CA TRP A 311 -2.87 10.11 -2.59
C TRP A 311 -3.14 11.33 -3.48
N ARG A 312 -4.23 11.31 -4.26
CA ARG A 312 -4.64 12.44 -5.08
C ARG A 312 -4.87 13.69 -4.24
N ASP A 313 -5.63 13.56 -3.15
CA ASP A 313 -5.89 14.65 -2.20
C ASP A 313 -4.57 15.24 -1.66
N ARG A 314 -3.57 14.39 -1.35
CA ARG A 314 -2.23 14.85 -0.93
C ARG A 314 -1.48 15.58 -2.04
N CYS A 315 -1.58 15.13 -3.28
CA CYS A 315 -0.99 15.82 -4.42
C CYS A 315 -1.64 17.18 -4.65
N ASP A 316 -2.96 17.27 -4.60
CA ASP A 316 -3.72 18.49 -4.79
C ASP A 316 -3.40 19.50 -3.66
N THR A 317 -3.37 19.08 -2.40
CA THR A 317 -2.94 19.88 -1.24
C THR A 317 -1.51 20.39 -1.42
N ALA A 318 -0.63 19.52 -1.91
CA ALA A 318 0.73 19.89 -2.26
C ALA A 318 0.83 20.71 -3.57
N ARG A 319 -0.25 21.09 -4.23
CA ARG A 319 -0.30 21.80 -5.53
C ARG A 319 0.53 21.12 -6.63
N VAL A 320 0.55 19.79 -6.66
CA VAL A 320 1.17 18.98 -7.72
C VAL A 320 0.04 18.52 -8.64
N ASP A 321 -0.14 19.26 -9.73
CA ASP A 321 -1.20 18.94 -10.70
C ASP A 321 -0.88 17.63 -11.46
N ILE A 322 -1.73 16.63 -11.24
CA ILE A 322 -1.71 15.34 -11.94
C ILE A 322 -3.08 15.18 -12.61
N SER A 323 -3.16 15.52 -13.89
CA SER A 323 -4.42 15.35 -14.63
C SER A 323 -4.82 13.89 -14.71
N TRP A 324 -6.13 13.63 -14.79
CA TRP A 324 -6.68 12.28 -14.96
C TRP A 324 -6.06 11.56 -16.17
N TRP A 325 -5.92 12.25 -17.31
CA TRP A 325 -5.24 11.70 -18.48
C TRP A 325 -3.78 11.34 -18.24
N SER A 326 -3.07 12.16 -17.46
CA SER A 326 -1.68 11.88 -17.09
C SER A 326 -1.55 10.62 -16.26
N PHE A 327 -2.50 10.34 -15.38
CA PHE A 327 -2.55 9.11 -14.59
C PHE A 327 -2.93 7.91 -15.45
N LEU A 328 -4.02 8.03 -16.22
CA LEU A 328 -4.57 6.95 -17.05
C LEU A 328 -3.55 6.41 -18.06
N TRP A 329 -2.95 7.26 -18.92
CA TRP A 329 -2.06 6.75 -19.97
C TRP A 329 -0.80 6.10 -19.41
N ARG A 330 -0.27 6.59 -18.28
CA ARG A 330 0.86 5.95 -17.59
C ARG A 330 0.44 4.64 -16.95
N GLY A 331 -0.74 4.61 -16.35
CA GLY A 331 -1.34 3.40 -15.81
C GLY A 331 -1.58 2.34 -16.91
N MET A 332 -1.99 2.75 -18.11
CA MET A 332 -2.16 1.85 -19.27
C MET A 332 -0.84 1.19 -19.72
N ILE A 333 0.31 1.81 -19.44
CA ILE A 333 1.62 1.17 -19.65
C ILE A 333 1.95 0.24 -18.49
N LEU A 334 1.82 0.71 -17.25
CA LEU A 334 2.22 -0.04 -16.06
C LEU A 334 1.35 -1.27 -15.82
N THR A 335 0.04 -1.10 -15.77
CA THR A 335 -0.90 -2.12 -15.29
C THR A 335 -0.83 -3.42 -16.08
N PRO A 336 -0.86 -3.43 -17.43
CA PRO A 336 -0.74 -4.69 -18.18
C PRO A 336 0.60 -5.39 -17.93
N LEU A 337 1.69 -4.64 -17.85
CA LEU A 337 3.04 -5.19 -17.63
C LEU A 337 3.16 -5.80 -16.24
N VAL A 338 2.66 -5.11 -15.21
CA VAL A 338 2.71 -5.61 -13.83
C VAL A 338 1.80 -6.82 -13.67
N VAL A 339 0.55 -6.76 -14.15
CA VAL A 339 -0.38 -7.89 -14.03
C VAL A 339 0.15 -9.11 -14.75
N ALA A 340 0.54 -8.98 -16.02
CA ALA A 340 1.08 -10.10 -16.80
C ALA A 340 2.39 -10.64 -16.20
N GLY A 341 3.34 -9.75 -15.87
CA GLY A 341 4.63 -10.17 -15.30
C GLY A 341 4.51 -10.82 -13.92
N SER A 342 3.58 -10.34 -13.08
CA SER A 342 3.32 -10.96 -11.76
C SER A 342 2.64 -12.32 -11.90
N VAL A 343 1.69 -12.48 -12.82
CA VAL A 343 1.07 -13.79 -13.09
C VAL A 343 2.08 -14.79 -13.68
N LEU A 344 2.98 -14.35 -14.56
CA LEU A 344 4.07 -15.20 -15.05
C LEU A 344 4.99 -15.65 -13.91
N ALA A 345 5.35 -14.74 -13.00
CA ALA A 345 6.17 -15.06 -11.84
C ALA A 345 5.45 -15.94 -10.79
N LEU A 346 4.12 -15.99 -10.81
CA LEU A 346 3.33 -16.88 -9.97
C LEU A 346 3.43 -18.34 -10.42
N ASN A 347 3.64 -18.57 -11.72
CA ASN A 347 3.66 -19.90 -12.35
C ASN A 347 5.10 -20.44 -12.57
N GLY A 348 6.12 -19.64 -12.33
CA GLY A 348 7.54 -20.05 -12.44
C GLY A 348 8.11 -20.43 -11.09
#